data_88b321b82c9d670294f9de25529de2b0
#
_entry.id   88b321b82c9d670294f9de25529de2b0
#
_cell.length_a   1.000
_cell.length_b   1.000
_cell.length_c   1.000
_cell.angle_alpha   90.00
_cell.angle_beta   90.00
_cell.angle_gamma   90.00
#
_symmetry.space_group_name_H-M   'P 1'
#
loop_
_entity.id
_entity.type
_entity.pdbx_description
1 polymer ?
#
loop_
_entity_poly.entity_id
_entity_poly.type
_entity_poly.pdbx_seq_one_letter_code
_entity_poly.pdbx_strand_id
1 'polypeptide(L)'
;MKLIKTVMRFKMIVLLALLFPVGTIAQENKGIRFDKSMSWEEVVKKATRENKYIFMDVMATWCGPCQAMAQAVFPNEEVGNFFNEHFVCVKLQLNKTANDDEHVKAWYQEAEKIQKTYKIQSVPTLLFFNSKGEIVHSMPGATNNAGAFIELGKTALDEKQQLYTRLRAFEAGERDVEFLYDLSIDFAMRRDGVNAMKVANVFWQTITPEERILEKGIRYANDFMSGTRDETFRFFLEHPEEVDAVLGEGSAKKKVVGLIEREMVLSRQQLAP
;
A
#
# COMPACT_ATOMS: atom_id res chain seq x y z
N MET A 1 20.19 -76.15 25.53
CA MET A 1 19.01 -75.76 24.70
C MET A 1 18.26 -74.53 25.19
N LYS A 2 18.38 -74.06 26.41
CA LYS A 2 17.73 -72.83 26.92
C LYS A 2 18.46 -71.51 26.61
N LEU A 3 19.80 -71.53 26.47
CA LEU A 3 20.62 -70.33 26.22
C LEU A 3 20.47 -69.77 24.80
N ILE A 4 20.26 -70.60 23.80
CA ILE A 4 20.15 -70.20 22.38
C ILE A 4 18.84 -69.47 22.11
N LYS A 5 17.74 -69.83 22.82
CA LYS A 5 16.43 -69.18 22.65
C LYS A 5 16.40 -67.76 23.24
N THR A 6 17.22 -67.47 24.27
CA THR A 6 17.25 -66.13 24.92
C THR A 6 18.04 -65.13 24.08
N VAL A 7 19.16 -65.57 23.44
CA VAL A 7 19.95 -64.70 22.56
C VAL A 7 19.20 -64.31 21.26
N MET A 8 18.37 -65.25 20.74
CA MET A 8 17.59 -64.97 19.51
C MET A 8 16.44 -64.04 19.76
N ARG A 9 15.83 -64.02 20.96
CA ARG A 9 14.79 -63.05 21.33
C ARG A 9 15.35 -61.65 21.57
N PHE A 10 16.55 -61.52 22.05
CA PHE A 10 17.21 -60.20 22.25
C PHE A 10 17.65 -59.54 20.91
N LYS A 11 18.10 -60.34 19.93
CA LYS A 11 18.42 -59.84 18.59
C LYS A 11 17.19 -59.37 17.78
N MET A 12 16.00 -59.91 18.02
CA MET A 12 14.79 -59.56 17.33
C MET A 12 14.16 -58.28 17.88
N ILE A 13 14.41 -57.91 19.15
CA ILE A 13 13.93 -56.67 19.76
C ILE A 13 14.81 -55.46 19.31
N VAL A 14 16.09 -55.66 19.08
CA VAL A 14 17.01 -54.59 18.63
C VAL A 14 16.81 -54.23 17.17
N LEU A 15 16.29 -55.15 16.31
CA LEU A 15 16.07 -54.88 14.90
C LEU A 15 14.73 -54.14 14.61
N LEU A 16 13.80 -54.13 15.57
CA LEU A 16 12.50 -53.46 15.47
C LEU A 16 12.56 -51.96 15.89
N ALA A 17 13.64 -51.55 16.52
CA ALA A 17 13.84 -50.16 17.00
C ALA A 17 14.40 -49.21 15.93
N LEU A 18 14.70 -49.66 14.71
CA LEU A 18 15.31 -48.84 13.63
C LEU A 18 14.32 -48.42 12.52
N LEU A 19 13.04 -48.64 12.70
CA LEU A 19 11.98 -48.19 11.79
C LEU A 19 11.19 -47.01 12.40
N PHE A 20 11.85 -46.08 13.10
CA PHE A 20 11.27 -44.75 13.26
C PHE A 20 11.33 -44.09 11.88
N PRO A 21 10.18 -43.71 11.29
CA PRO A 21 10.22 -42.87 10.12
C PRO A 21 10.99 -41.60 10.56
N VAL A 22 12.13 -41.36 9.95
CA VAL A 22 12.72 -40.03 9.93
C VAL A 22 11.64 -39.17 9.31
N GLY A 23 10.86 -38.51 10.17
CA GLY A 23 9.92 -37.51 9.73
C GLY A 23 10.73 -36.54 8.87
N THR A 24 10.49 -36.54 7.58
CA THR A 24 10.93 -35.46 6.72
C THR A 24 10.34 -34.21 7.35
N ILE A 25 11.18 -33.46 8.06
CA ILE A 25 10.89 -32.07 8.40
C ILE A 25 10.73 -31.44 7.03
N ALA A 26 9.48 -31.33 6.56
CA ALA A 26 9.16 -30.52 5.42
C ALA A 26 9.73 -29.14 5.78
N GLN A 27 10.69 -28.67 5.01
CA GLN A 27 11.26 -27.35 5.16
C GLN A 27 10.09 -26.40 5.03
N GLU A 28 9.55 -25.93 6.19
CA GLU A 28 8.46 -24.97 6.20
C GLU A 28 8.94 -23.78 5.37
N ASN A 29 8.16 -23.43 4.37
CA ASN A 29 8.41 -22.27 3.53
C ASN A 29 8.37 -21.04 4.45
N LYS A 30 9.56 -20.56 4.87
CA LYS A 30 9.72 -19.56 5.92
C LYS A 30 9.13 -18.20 5.59
N GLY A 31 8.82 -17.95 4.30
CA GLY A 31 8.31 -16.66 3.81
C GLY A 31 6.77 -16.59 3.75
N ILE A 32 6.29 -15.54 3.08
CA ILE A 32 4.85 -15.35 2.82
C ILE A 32 4.30 -16.52 2.00
N ARG A 33 3.20 -17.09 2.46
CA ARG A 33 2.42 -18.10 1.75
C ARG A 33 1.32 -17.43 0.94
N PHE A 34 1.57 -17.26 -0.35
CA PHE A 34 0.56 -16.71 -1.25
C PHE A 34 -0.54 -17.75 -1.53
N ASP A 35 -1.78 -17.30 -1.38
CA ASP A 35 -2.98 -18.09 -1.58
C ASP A 35 -3.16 -18.47 -3.06
N LYS A 36 -3.75 -19.63 -3.31
CA LYS A 36 -4.00 -20.20 -4.64
C LYS A 36 -5.48 -20.17 -5.02
N SER A 37 -6.31 -19.40 -4.33
CA SER A 37 -7.71 -19.21 -4.71
C SER A 37 -7.84 -18.69 -6.14
N MET A 38 -8.83 -19.19 -6.87
CA MET A 38 -9.02 -18.91 -8.28
C MET A 38 -9.81 -17.62 -8.54
N SER A 39 -10.36 -17.00 -7.49
CA SER A 39 -11.15 -15.80 -7.59
C SER A 39 -11.06 -14.90 -6.35
N TRP A 40 -11.37 -13.62 -6.53
CA TRP A 40 -11.50 -12.66 -5.43
C TRP A 40 -12.53 -13.10 -4.39
N GLU A 41 -13.65 -13.64 -4.83
CA GLU A 41 -14.71 -14.13 -3.94
C GLU A 41 -14.21 -15.24 -3.01
N GLU A 42 -13.42 -16.19 -3.52
CA GLU A 42 -12.82 -17.26 -2.71
C GLU A 42 -11.84 -16.70 -1.67
N VAL A 43 -11.02 -15.71 -2.04
CA VAL A 43 -10.10 -15.02 -1.13
C VAL A 43 -10.86 -14.34 0.01
N VAL A 44 -11.93 -13.60 -0.30
CA VAL A 44 -12.77 -12.93 0.71
C VAL A 44 -13.47 -13.94 1.62
N LYS A 45 -14.03 -15.03 1.06
CA LYS A 45 -14.62 -16.12 1.87
C LYS A 45 -13.59 -16.72 2.83
N LYS A 46 -12.36 -16.95 2.36
CA LYS A 46 -11.27 -17.46 3.19
C LYS A 46 -10.89 -16.47 4.28
N ALA A 47 -10.69 -15.21 3.95
CA ALA A 47 -10.36 -14.16 4.91
C ALA A 47 -11.43 -13.99 5.99
N THR A 48 -12.71 -14.02 5.60
CA THR A 48 -13.85 -13.99 6.55
C THR A 48 -13.84 -15.19 7.48
N ARG A 49 -13.64 -16.40 6.96
CA ARG A 49 -13.62 -17.64 7.76
C ARG A 49 -12.44 -17.66 8.75
N GLU A 50 -11.29 -17.15 8.34
CA GLU A 50 -10.07 -17.14 9.14
C GLU A 50 -9.95 -15.89 10.03
N ASN A 51 -10.88 -14.94 9.90
CA ASN A 51 -10.85 -13.63 10.55
C ASN A 51 -9.53 -12.89 10.32
N LYS A 52 -9.06 -12.90 9.07
CA LYS A 52 -7.82 -12.24 8.64
C LYS A 52 -8.12 -11.10 7.69
N TYR A 53 -7.21 -10.14 7.66
CA TYR A 53 -7.16 -9.16 6.58
C TYR A 53 -6.67 -9.81 5.28
N ILE A 54 -6.71 -9.09 4.16
CA ILE A 54 -6.17 -9.55 2.89
C ILE A 54 -5.02 -8.61 2.51
N PHE A 55 -3.88 -9.19 2.18
CA PHE A 55 -2.76 -8.50 1.55
C PHE A 55 -2.69 -8.89 0.08
N MET A 56 -2.65 -7.91 -0.83
CA MET A 56 -2.55 -8.14 -2.26
C MET A 56 -1.31 -7.44 -2.83
N ASP A 57 -0.38 -8.23 -3.36
CA ASP A 57 0.79 -7.75 -4.12
C ASP A 57 0.41 -7.59 -5.59
N VAL A 58 0.17 -6.34 -6.01
CA VAL A 58 -0.14 -6.02 -7.41
C VAL A 58 1.16 -5.81 -8.18
N MET A 59 1.42 -6.68 -9.14
CA MET A 59 2.72 -6.77 -9.82
C MET A 59 2.59 -6.94 -11.33
N ALA A 60 3.73 -6.88 -12.02
CA ALA A 60 3.87 -7.28 -13.41
C ALA A 60 5.16 -8.10 -13.61
N THR A 61 5.18 -8.98 -14.58
CA THR A 61 6.33 -9.88 -14.82
C THR A 61 7.62 -9.15 -15.20
N TRP A 62 7.51 -7.99 -15.84
CA TRP A 62 8.64 -7.12 -16.22
C TRP A 62 9.08 -6.14 -15.10
N CYS A 63 8.39 -6.15 -13.96
CA CYS A 63 8.65 -5.21 -12.87
C CYS A 63 9.87 -5.62 -12.05
N GLY A 64 11.01 -4.97 -12.24
CA GLY A 64 12.24 -5.22 -11.49
C GLY A 64 12.08 -5.06 -9.96
N PRO A 65 11.50 -3.96 -9.44
CA PRO A 65 11.25 -3.80 -8.02
C PRO A 65 10.33 -4.88 -7.42
N CYS A 66 9.33 -5.38 -8.18
CA CYS A 66 8.47 -6.49 -7.75
C CYS A 66 9.28 -7.79 -7.57
N GLN A 67 10.18 -8.06 -8.52
CA GLN A 67 11.08 -9.23 -8.46
C GLN A 67 12.05 -9.11 -7.27
N ALA A 68 12.57 -7.91 -6.99
CA ALA A 68 13.43 -7.67 -5.83
C ALA A 68 12.70 -7.97 -4.50
N MET A 69 11.44 -7.54 -4.34
CA MET A 69 10.64 -7.91 -3.17
C MET A 69 10.39 -9.41 -3.07
N ALA A 70 10.09 -10.06 -4.20
CA ALA A 70 9.87 -11.50 -4.26
C ALA A 70 11.11 -12.32 -3.88
N GLN A 71 12.32 -11.78 -4.10
CA GLN A 71 13.58 -12.46 -3.78
C GLN A 71 14.11 -12.15 -2.39
N ALA A 72 13.89 -10.95 -1.87
CA ALA A 72 14.55 -10.49 -0.63
C ALA A 72 13.58 -10.25 0.54
N VAL A 73 12.34 -9.83 0.30
CA VAL A 73 11.40 -9.46 1.35
C VAL A 73 10.42 -10.60 1.66
N PHE A 74 9.73 -11.10 0.65
CA PHE A 74 8.69 -12.13 0.86
C PHE A 74 9.22 -13.47 1.39
N PRO A 75 10.46 -13.93 1.08
CA PRO A 75 11.02 -15.15 1.66
C PRO A 75 11.53 -15.00 3.09
N ASN A 76 11.62 -13.77 3.63
CA ASN A 76 12.09 -13.52 4.98
C ASN A 76 11.16 -14.18 6.01
N GLU A 77 11.73 -14.87 7.00
CA GLU A 77 11.00 -15.63 8.00
C GLU A 77 10.10 -14.75 8.89
N GLU A 78 10.60 -13.61 9.35
CA GLU A 78 9.83 -12.69 10.21
C GLU A 78 8.65 -12.09 9.44
N VAL A 79 8.88 -11.72 8.16
CA VAL A 79 7.82 -11.26 7.24
C VAL A 79 6.78 -12.35 7.04
N GLY A 80 7.24 -13.58 6.75
CA GLY A 80 6.35 -14.72 6.56
C GLY A 80 5.50 -15.01 7.78
N ASN A 81 6.11 -15.04 8.96
CA ASN A 81 5.39 -15.27 10.22
C ASN A 81 4.31 -14.21 10.45
N PHE A 82 4.66 -12.92 10.35
CA PHE A 82 3.72 -11.82 10.56
C PHE A 82 2.59 -11.83 9.51
N PHE A 83 2.92 -11.90 8.23
CA PHE A 83 1.90 -11.81 7.17
C PHE A 83 1.00 -13.05 7.12
N ASN A 84 1.53 -14.24 7.33
CA ASN A 84 0.73 -15.47 7.35
C ASN A 84 -0.22 -15.56 8.56
N GLU A 85 0.15 -14.92 9.68
CA GLU A 85 -0.70 -14.85 10.86
C GLU A 85 -1.90 -13.92 10.64
N HIS A 86 -1.66 -12.74 10.08
CA HIS A 86 -2.64 -11.65 10.04
C HIS A 86 -3.38 -11.51 8.70
N PHE A 87 -2.83 -12.06 7.60
CA PHE A 87 -3.36 -11.85 6.27
C PHE A 87 -3.57 -13.15 5.48
N VAL A 88 -4.59 -13.14 4.63
CA VAL A 88 -4.63 -13.98 3.42
C VAL A 88 -3.87 -13.21 2.35
N CYS A 89 -2.72 -13.74 1.94
CA CYS A 89 -1.83 -13.05 0.99
C CYS A 89 -2.09 -13.54 -0.43
N VAL A 90 -2.27 -12.63 -1.39
CA VAL A 90 -2.48 -12.95 -2.80
C VAL A 90 -1.56 -12.15 -3.70
N LYS A 91 -1.22 -12.71 -4.87
CA LYS A 91 -0.53 -11.98 -5.95
C LYS A 91 -1.50 -11.67 -7.07
N LEU A 92 -1.46 -10.44 -7.57
CA LEU A 92 -2.24 -10.00 -8.71
C LEU A 92 -1.31 -9.52 -9.82
N GLN A 93 -1.23 -10.29 -10.91
CA GLN A 93 -0.47 -9.91 -12.08
C GLN A 93 -1.33 -9.08 -13.03
N LEU A 94 -0.87 -7.87 -13.40
CA LEU A 94 -1.61 -6.97 -14.29
C LEU A 94 -1.37 -7.25 -15.78
N ASN A 95 -0.16 -7.66 -16.16
CA ASN A 95 0.14 -7.95 -17.57
C ASN A 95 -0.16 -9.41 -17.90
N LYS A 96 -0.50 -9.66 -19.17
CA LYS A 96 -0.75 -11.00 -19.71
C LYS A 96 0.49 -11.49 -20.46
N THR A 97 0.88 -12.74 -20.26
CA THR A 97 1.99 -13.37 -20.99
C THR A 97 1.60 -14.74 -21.55
N ALA A 98 2.36 -15.21 -22.53
CA ALA A 98 2.14 -16.54 -23.14
C ALA A 98 2.41 -17.70 -22.14
N ASN A 99 3.19 -17.43 -21.09
CA ASN A 99 3.60 -18.43 -20.10
C ASN A 99 2.76 -18.43 -18.83
N ASP A 100 1.66 -17.66 -18.79
CA ASP A 100 0.80 -17.58 -17.62
C ASP A 100 0.09 -18.91 -17.38
N ASP A 101 0.11 -19.37 -16.13
CA ASP A 101 -0.59 -20.57 -15.70
C ASP A 101 -2.11 -20.32 -15.57
N GLU A 102 -2.88 -21.37 -15.31
CA GLU A 102 -4.34 -21.31 -15.21
C GLU A 102 -4.79 -20.44 -14.01
N HIS A 103 -4.01 -20.39 -12.93
CA HIS A 103 -4.29 -19.53 -11.80
C HIS A 103 -4.21 -18.04 -12.21
N VAL A 104 -3.12 -17.63 -12.87
CA VAL A 104 -2.96 -16.24 -13.34
C VAL A 104 -4.05 -15.88 -14.35
N LYS A 105 -4.37 -16.78 -15.29
CA LYS A 105 -5.42 -16.56 -16.29
C LYS A 105 -6.80 -16.38 -15.67
N ALA A 106 -7.12 -17.12 -14.61
CA ALA A 106 -8.39 -16.99 -13.91
C ALA A 106 -8.59 -15.59 -13.30
N TRP A 107 -7.50 -14.90 -12.97
CA TRP A 107 -7.53 -13.56 -12.37
C TRP A 107 -7.55 -12.40 -13.37
N TYR A 108 -7.46 -12.61 -14.68
CA TYR A 108 -7.33 -11.53 -15.67
C TYR A 108 -8.46 -10.49 -15.59
N GLN A 109 -9.71 -10.92 -15.50
CA GLN A 109 -10.84 -10.02 -15.43
C GLN A 109 -10.86 -9.22 -14.11
N GLU A 110 -10.56 -9.91 -13.01
CA GLU A 110 -10.51 -9.25 -11.70
C GLU A 110 -9.31 -8.30 -11.61
N ALA A 111 -8.18 -8.62 -12.23
CA ALA A 111 -7.01 -7.74 -12.30
C ALA A 111 -7.34 -6.42 -13.03
N GLU A 112 -8.03 -6.48 -14.17
CA GLU A 112 -8.49 -5.29 -14.89
C GLU A 112 -9.47 -4.45 -14.06
N LYS A 113 -10.39 -5.10 -13.35
CA LYS A 113 -11.35 -4.45 -12.47
C LYS A 113 -10.67 -3.78 -11.28
N ILE A 114 -9.78 -4.48 -10.59
CA ILE A 114 -9.00 -3.97 -9.45
C ILE A 114 -8.13 -2.79 -9.90
N GLN A 115 -7.39 -2.92 -11.01
CA GLN A 115 -6.57 -1.86 -11.56
C GLN A 115 -7.38 -0.58 -11.82
N LYS A 116 -8.56 -0.72 -12.41
CA LYS A 116 -9.45 0.42 -12.71
C LYS A 116 -10.07 1.02 -11.45
N THR A 117 -10.58 0.17 -10.54
CA THR A 117 -11.27 0.60 -9.32
C THR A 117 -10.35 1.38 -8.40
N TYR A 118 -9.13 0.90 -8.21
CA TYR A 118 -8.14 1.52 -7.31
C TYR A 118 -7.15 2.42 -8.06
N LYS A 119 -7.41 2.72 -9.35
CA LYS A 119 -6.61 3.63 -10.19
C LYS A 119 -5.11 3.33 -10.11
N ILE A 120 -4.73 2.04 -10.21
CA ILE A 120 -3.34 1.61 -10.09
C ILE A 120 -2.56 2.06 -11.32
N GLN A 121 -1.60 2.97 -11.11
CA GLN A 121 -0.80 3.59 -12.17
C GLN A 121 0.63 3.03 -12.23
N SER A 122 1.08 2.32 -11.22
CA SER A 122 2.44 1.79 -11.13
C SER A 122 2.46 0.45 -10.39
N VAL A 123 3.50 -0.34 -10.64
CA VAL A 123 3.78 -1.59 -9.93
C VAL A 123 5.20 -1.54 -9.33
N PRO A 124 5.42 -2.14 -8.14
CA PRO A 124 4.38 -2.79 -7.33
C PRO A 124 3.43 -1.79 -6.69
N THR A 125 2.19 -2.20 -6.45
CA THR A 125 1.26 -1.53 -5.54
C THR A 125 0.75 -2.56 -4.54
N LEU A 126 0.88 -2.23 -3.26
CA LEU A 126 0.51 -3.10 -2.15
C LEU A 126 -0.87 -2.66 -1.65
N LEU A 127 -1.86 -3.53 -1.75
CA LEU A 127 -3.23 -3.25 -1.31
C LEU A 127 -3.58 -4.10 -0.09
N PHE A 128 -4.31 -3.50 0.84
CA PHE A 128 -4.77 -4.15 2.05
C PHE A 128 -6.29 -3.99 2.17
N PHE A 129 -6.96 -5.10 2.48
CA PHE A 129 -8.41 -5.13 2.64
C PHE A 129 -8.75 -5.76 3.99
N ASN A 130 -9.89 -5.38 4.55
CA ASN A 130 -10.44 -6.09 5.70
C ASN A 130 -10.96 -7.48 5.29
N SER A 131 -11.43 -8.28 6.26
CA SER A 131 -11.95 -9.63 6.01
C SER A 131 -13.20 -9.67 5.11
N LYS A 132 -13.85 -8.52 4.88
CA LYS A 132 -15.02 -8.40 3.99
C LYS A 132 -14.64 -7.98 2.56
N GLY A 133 -13.35 -7.77 2.29
CA GLY A 133 -12.86 -7.33 0.98
C GLY A 133 -12.98 -5.82 0.74
N GLU A 134 -13.21 -5.01 1.77
CA GLU A 134 -13.21 -3.56 1.68
C GLU A 134 -11.78 -3.05 1.82
N ILE A 135 -11.34 -2.17 0.91
CA ILE A 135 -9.99 -1.60 0.98
C ILE A 135 -9.83 -0.75 2.25
N VAL A 136 -8.71 -0.95 2.95
CA VAL A 136 -8.37 -0.20 4.16
C VAL A 136 -7.09 0.60 4.02
N HIS A 137 -6.11 0.07 3.28
CA HIS A 137 -4.81 0.74 3.10
C HIS A 137 -4.21 0.43 1.73
N SER A 138 -3.32 1.29 1.25
CA SER A 138 -2.53 1.05 0.04
C SER A 138 -1.16 1.70 0.14
N MET A 139 -0.18 1.12 -0.56
CA MET A 139 1.16 1.68 -0.70
C MET A 139 1.68 1.42 -2.11
N PRO A 140 1.86 2.43 -2.96
CA PRO A 140 2.58 2.30 -4.21
C PRO A 140 4.09 2.23 -3.96
N GLY A 141 4.79 1.42 -4.76
CA GLY A 141 6.23 1.25 -4.67
C GLY A 141 6.66 0.04 -3.86
N ALA A 142 7.97 -0.23 -3.90
CA ALA A 142 8.62 -1.36 -3.26
C ALA A 142 9.42 -0.94 -2.03
N THR A 143 9.66 -1.89 -1.14
CA THR A 143 10.68 -1.80 -0.10
C THR A 143 11.62 -3.01 -0.20
N ASN A 144 12.89 -2.80 0.13
CA ASN A 144 13.88 -3.88 0.27
C ASN A 144 14.17 -4.20 1.75
N ASN A 145 13.43 -3.60 2.66
CA ASN A 145 13.60 -3.73 4.11
C ASN A 145 12.44 -4.53 4.71
N ALA A 146 12.75 -5.70 5.28
CA ALA A 146 11.77 -6.59 5.92
C ALA A 146 11.04 -5.91 7.10
N GLY A 147 11.75 -5.17 7.95
CA GLY A 147 11.16 -4.44 9.08
C GLY A 147 10.18 -3.36 8.61
N ALA A 148 10.55 -2.55 7.60
CA ALA A 148 9.65 -1.55 7.02
C ALA A 148 8.40 -2.18 6.40
N PHE A 149 8.53 -3.38 5.81
CA PHE A 149 7.38 -4.10 5.26
C PHE A 149 6.44 -4.63 6.35
N ILE A 150 6.99 -5.10 7.47
CA ILE A 150 6.19 -5.49 8.65
C ILE A 150 5.46 -4.27 9.23
N GLU A 151 6.13 -3.12 9.38
CA GLU A 151 5.49 -1.89 9.86
C GLU A 151 4.36 -1.42 8.95
N LEU A 152 4.51 -1.55 7.63
CA LEU A 152 3.41 -1.31 6.69
C LEU A 152 2.22 -2.25 6.95
N GLY A 153 2.47 -3.53 7.20
CA GLY A 153 1.44 -4.49 7.58
C GLY A 153 0.73 -4.11 8.90
N LYS A 154 1.48 -3.66 9.91
CA LYS A 154 0.91 -3.16 11.17
C LYS A 154 0.04 -1.92 10.96
N THR A 155 0.52 -0.96 10.15
CA THR A 155 -0.27 0.22 9.74
C THR A 155 -1.59 -0.19 9.09
N ALA A 156 -1.58 -1.22 8.24
CA ALA A 156 -2.78 -1.72 7.58
C ALA A 156 -3.76 -2.43 8.55
N LEU A 157 -3.31 -2.88 9.72
CA LEU A 157 -4.14 -3.48 10.76
C LEU A 157 -4.71 -2.45 11.76
N ASP A 158 -4.09 -1.27 11.86
CA ASP A 158 -4.52 -0.22 12.79
C ASP A 158 -5.53 0.71 12.11
N GLU A 159 -6.80 0.64 12.51
CA GLU A 159 -7.88 1.43 11.94
C GLU A 159 -7.62 2.95 11.99
N LYS A 160 -6.85 3.44 12.97
CA LYS A 160 -6.49 4.86 13.09
C LYS A 160 -5.46 5.29 12.05
N GLN A 161 -4.68 4.35 11.51
CA GLN A 161 -3.64 4.60 10.52
C GLN A 161 -4.06 4.20 9.10
N GLN A 162 -5.13 3.42 8.96
CA GLN A 162 -5.64 2.96 7.68
C GLN A 162 -6.10 4.13 6.80
N LEU A 163 -5.46 4.30 5.65
CA LEU A 163 -5.71 5.41 4.73
C LEU A 163 -7.19 5.56 4.33
N TYR A 164 -7.82 4.47 3.90
CA TYR A 164 -9.20 4.52 3.40
C TYR A 164 -10.24 4.50 4.54
N THR A 165 -9.91 4.02 5.72
CA THR A 165 -10.74 4.17 6.91
C THR A 165 -10.77 5.63 7.35
N ARG A 166 -9.62 6.30 7.33
CA ARG A 166 -9.51 7.75 7.56
C ARG A 166 -10.25 8.56 6.49
N LEU A 167 -10.19 8.16 5.21
CA LEU A 167 -10.98 8.80 4.16
C LEU A 167 -12.49 8.70 4.43
N ARG A 168 -12.97 7.53 4.84
CA ARG A 168 -14.37 7.36 5.22
C ARG A 168 -14.77 8.22 6.43
N ALA A 169 -13.90 8.35 7.43
CA ALA A 169 -14.12 9.26 8.56
C ALA A 169 -14.22 10.72 8.11
N PHE A 170 -13.34 11.15 7.21
CA PHE A 170 -13.41 12.47 6.57
C PHE A 170 -14.75 12.66 5.82
N GLU A 171 -15.20 11.68 5.05
CA GLU A 171 -16.46 11.71 4.32
C GLU A 171 -17.68 11.70 5.26
N ALA A 172 -17.55 11.09 6.44
CA ALA A 172 -18.54 11.11 7.51
C ALA A 172 -18.56 12.43 8.34
N GLY A 173 -17.62 13.35 8.09
CA GLY A 173 -17.63 14.66 8.71
C GLY A 173 -16.51 14.91 9.72
N GLU A 174 -15.49 14.06 9.83
CA GLU A 174 -14.30 14.34 10.64
C GLU A 174 -13.55 15.57 10.09
N ARG A 175 -13.23 16.55 10.99
CA ARG A 175 -12.67 17.85 10.61
C ARG A 175 -11.57 18.35 11.57
N ASP A 176 -11.01 17.46 12.38
CA ASP A 176 -9.83 17.83 13.17
C ASP A 176 -8.68 18.31 12.27
N VAL A 177 -8.01 19.39 12.65
CA VAL A 177 -7.01 20.07 11.81
C VAL A 177 -5.80 19.18 11.53
N GLU A 178 -5.27 18.49 12.55
CA GLU A 178 -4.13 17.61 12.37
C GLU A 178 -4.52 16.35 11.54
N PHE A 179 -5.72 15.84 11.79
CA PHE A 179 -6.26 14.74 10.98
C PHE A 179 -6.35 15.10 9.49
N LEU A 180 -6.89 16.28 9.16
CA LEU A 180 -7.01 16.76 7.77
C LEU A 180 -5.63 16.97 7.13
N TYR A 181 -4.71 17.58 7.89
CA TYR A 181 -3.34 17.78 7.44
C TYR A 181 -2.68 16.45 7.07
N ASP A 182 -2.62 15.53 8.02
CA ASP A 182 -1.98 14.23 7.86
C ASP A 182 -2.61 13.41 6.72
N LEU A 183 -3.94 13.41 6.63
CA LEU A 183 -4.65 12.65 5.61
C LEU A 183 -4.37 13.19 4.20
N SER A 184 -4.31 14.51 4.03
CA SER A 184 -4.00 15.13 2.73
C SER A 184 -2.57 14.83 2.27
N ILE A 185 -1.60 14.91 3.19
CA ILE A 185 -0.20 14.56 2.94
C ILE A 185 -0.07 13.06 2.58
N ASP A 186 -0.76 12.19 3.31
CA ASP A 186 -0.76 10.75 3.05
C ASP A 186 -1.23 10.42 1.63
N PHE A 187 -2.29 11.06 1.14
CA PHE A 187 -2.76 10.90 -0.24
C PHE A 187 -1.78 11.48 -1.26
N ALA A 188 -1.20 12.66 -0.98
CA ALA A 188 -0.22 13.29 -1.86
C ALA A 188 1.03 12.41 -2.04
N MET A 189 1.57 11.84 -0.97
CA MET A 189 2.70 10.93 -1.00
C MET A 189 2.43 9.67 -1.83
N ARG A 190 1.17 9.23 -1.88
CA ARG A 190 0.72 8.08 -2.67
C ARG A 190 0.29 8.44 -4.10
N ARG A 191 0.48 9.70 -4.50
CA ARG A 191 0.11 10.25 -5.82
C ARG A 191 -1.40 10.15 -6.11
N ASP A 192 -2.23 10.04 -5.09
CA ASP A 192 -3.68 10.20 -5.22
C ASP A 192 -4.05 11.68 -5.09
N GLY A 193 -3.74 12.45 -6.14
CA GLY A 193 -3.97 13.88 -6.18
C GLY A 193 -5.44 14.27 -6.01
N VAL A 194 -6.37 13.40 -6.40
CA VAL A 194 -7.82 13.67 -6.26
C VAL A 194 -8.22 13.72 -4.78
N ASN A 195 -7.90 12.67 -4.03
CA ASN A 195 -8.21 12.65 -2.60
C ASN A 195 -7.34 13.63 -1.82
N ALA A 196 -6.06 13.79 -2.19
CA ALA A 196 -5.18 14.78 -1.59
C ALA A 196 -5.78 16.19 -1.67
N MET A 197 -6.18 16.64 -2.86
CA MET A 197 -6.79 17.97 -3.04
C MET A 197 -8.15 18.10 -2.37
N LYS A 198 -8.98 17.04 -2.40
CA LYS A 198 -10.28 17.02 -1.71
C LYS A 198 -10.14 17.32 -0.22
N VAL A 199 -9.20 16.67 0.45
CA VAL A 199 -8.93 16.87 1.88
C VAL A 199 -8.21 18.20 2.12
N ALA A 200 -7.24 18.55 1.26
CA ALA A 200 -6.47 19.77 1.37
C ALA A 200 -7.33 21.04 1.32
N ASN A 201 -8.33 21.07 0.45
CA ASN A 201 -9.24 22.22 0.37
C ASN A 201 -10.02 22.40 1.67
N VAL A 202 -10.46 21.29 2.30
CA VAL A 202 -11.17 21.36 3.58
C VAL A 202 -10.22 21.79 4.71
N PHE A 203 -9.00 21.25 4.75
CA PHE A 203 -7.98 21.71 5.71
C PHE A 203 -7.76 23.22 5.62
N TRP A 204 -7.53 23.73 4.40
CA TRP A 204 -7.29 25.15 4.17
C TRP A 204 -8.45 26.06 4.62
N GLN A 205 -9.67 25.59 4.45
CA GLN A 205 -10.87 26.30 4.92
C GLN A 205 -11.08 26.20 6.44
N THR A 206 -10.52 25.20 7.11
CA THR A 206 -10.68 24.97 8.53
C THR A 206 -9.70 25.78 9.37
N ILE A 207 -8.47 25.97 8.91
CA ILE A 207 -7.45 26.76 9.61
C ILE A 207 -7.75 28.27 9.56
N THR A 208 -7.40 28.97 10.65
CA THR A 208 -7.64 30.42 10.78
C THR A 208 -6.70 31.23 9.87
N PRO A 209 -7.03 32.51 9.57
CA PRO A 209 -6.13 33.39 8.85
C PRO A 209 -4.74 33.52 9.51
N GLU A 210 -4.68 33.56 10.84
CA GLU A 210 -3.44 33.62 11.61
C GLU A 210 -2.61 32.35 11.45
N GLU A 211 -3.23 31.17 11.36
CA GLU A 211 -2.55 29.89 11.12
C GLU A 211 -2.05 29.79 9.69
N ARG A 212 -2.72 30.40 8.72
CA ARG A 212 -2.31 30.37 7.29
C ARG A 212 -0.98 31.04 7.05
N ILE A 213 -0.66 32.12 7.80
CA ILE A 213 0.61 32.86 7.69
C ILE A 213 1.76 32.21 8.47
N LEU A 214 1.51 31.19 9.28
CA LEU A 214 2.56 30.41 9.92
C LEU A 214 3.30 29.51 8.92
N GLU A 215 4.50 29.10 9.27
CA GLU A 215 5.35 28.26 8.40
C GLU A 215 4.61 27.02 7.86
N LYS A 216 3.87 26.31 8.73
CA LYS A 216 3.07 25.13 8.35
C LYS A 216 2.02 25.46 7.29
N GLY A 217 1.26 26.56 7.48
CA GLY A 217 0.24 27.02 6.55
C GLY A 217 0.82 27.42 5.19
N ILE A 218 1.91 28.20 5.19
CA ILE A 218 2.58 28.65 3.97
C ILE A 218 3.16 27.47 3.16
N ARG A 219 3.87 26.56 3.82
CA ARG A 219 4.40 25.35 3.16
C ARG A 219 3.28 24.49 2.59
N TYR A 220 2.20 24.31 3.36
CA TYR A 220 1.03 23.59 2.90
C TYR A 220 0.40 24.24 1.67
N ALA A 221 0.18 25.56 1.70
CA ALA A 221 -0.34 26.28 0.54
C ALA A 221 0.57 26.14 -0.70
N ASN A 222 1.89 26.17 -0.50
CA ASN A 222 2.85 25.94 -1.59
C ASN A 222 2.71 24.54 -2.21
N ASP A 223 2.53 23.51 -1.40
CA ASP A 223 2.51 22.10 -1.85
C ASP A 223 1.18 21.73 -2.51
N PHE A 224 0.07 22.30 -2.04
CA PHE A 224 -1.28 21.98 -2.53
C PHE A 224 -1.86 23.01 -3.51
N MET A 225 -1.14 24.09 -3.82
CA MET A 225 -1.57 25.03 -4.84
C MET A 225 -1.51 24.40 -6.23
N SER A 226 -2.66 24.20 -6.86
CA SER A 226 -2.78 23.51 -8.14
C SER A 226 -3.09 24.43 -9.32
N GLY A 227 -3.68 25.62 -9.09
CA GLY A 227 -4.08 26.54 -10.13
C GLY A 227 -4.39 27.95 -9.65
N THR A 228 -4.63 28.85 -10.63
CA THR A 228 -4.90 30.27 -10.37
C THR A 228 -6.26 30.56 -9.74
N ARG A 229 -7.14 29.55 -9.68
CA ARG A 229 -8.47 29.64 -9.06
C ARG A 229 -8.50 29.20 -7.60
N ASP A 230 -7.40 28.64 -7.10
CA ASP A 230 -7.31 28.14 -5.73
C ASP A 230 -7.26 29.30 -4.72
N GLU A 231 -7.84 29.10 -3.54
CA GLU A 231 -7.72 30.06 -2.43
C GLU A 231 -6.25 30.26 -2.01
N THR A 232 -5.45 29.20 -2.06
CA THR A 232 -4.01 29.25 -1.80
C THR A 232 -3.24 30.11 -2.80
N PHE A 233 -3.69 30.18 -4.06
CA PHE A 233 -3.12 31.09 -5.05
C PHE A 233 -3.39 32.55 -4.67
N ARG A 234 -4.64 32.87 -4.29
CA ARG A 234 -5.01 34.22 -3.81
C ARG A 234 -4.20 34.61 -2.56
N PHE A 235 -4.05 33.67 -1.63
CA PHE A 235 -3.25 33.88 -0.43
C PHE A 235 -1.79 34.28 -0.78
N PHE A 236 -1.15 33.66 -1.77
CA PHE A 236 0.21 34.02 -2.22
C PHE A 236 0.28 35.41 -2.84
N LEU A 237 -0.81 35.91 -3.46
CA LEU A 237 -0.90 37.27 -3.96
C LEU A 237 -1.07 38.32 -2.84
N GLU A 238 -1.81 37.95 -1.80
CA GLU A 238 -2.16 38.86 -0.70
C GLU A 238 -1.10 38.91 0.40
N HIS A 239 -0.26 37.87 0.56
CA HIS A 239 0.73 37.68 1.61
C HIS A 239 2.15 37.38 1.07
N PRO A 240 2.67 38.14 0.07
CA PRO A 240 3.96 37.81 -0.55
C PRO A 240 5.14 37.91 0.43
N GLU A 241 5.09 38.85 1.40
CA GLU A 241 6.17 39.05 2.38
C GLU A 241 6.28 37.89 3.35
N GLU A 242 5.16 37.41 3.88
CA GLU A 242 5.11 36.27 4.80
C GLU A 242 5.54 35.00 4.06
N VAL A 243 5.11 34.81 2.80
CA VAL A 243 5.51 33.67 1.96
C VAL A 243 7.01 33.69 1.70
N ASP A 244 7.55 34.83 1.35
CA ASP A 244 8.99 34.98 1.08
C ASP A 244 9.83 34.80 2.35
N ALA A 245 9.33 35.23 3.51
CA ALA A 245 9.99 34.99 4.79
C ALA A 245 10.16 33.48 5.11
N VAL A 246 9.22 32.63 4.69
CA VAL A 246 9.25 31.18 4.93
C VAL A 246 9.94 30.40 3.82
N LEU A 247 9.66 30.73 2.56
CA LEU A 247 10.12 29.97 1.40
C LEU A 247 11.39 30.54 0.72
N GLY A 248 11.77 31.73 1.14
CA GLY A 248 12.90 32.51 0.56
C GLY A 248 12.44 33.61 -0.38
N GLU A 249 13.26 34.66 -0.50
CA GLU A 249 12.99 35.87 -1.27
C GLU A 249 12.57 35.54 -2.72
N GLY A 250 11.48 36.17 -3.17
CA GLY A 250 10.94 36.03 -4.52
C GLY A 250 10.15 34.72 -4.77
N SER A 251 10.01 33.86 -3.78
CA SER A 251 9.30 32.56 -3.91
C SER A 251 7.82 32.77 -4.22
N ALA A 252 7.14 33.72 -3.58
CA ALA A 252 5.75 34.06 -3.84
C ALA A 252 5.52 34.41 -5.31
N LYS A 253 6.29 35.36 -5.81
CA LYS A 253 6.23 35.81 -7.22
C LYS A 253 6.55 34.67 -8.19
N LYS A 254 7.61 33.91 -7.94
CA LYS A 254 8.02 32.77 -8.79
C LYS A 254 6.89 31.72 -8.90
N LYS A 255 6.27 31.35 -7.78
CA LYS A 255 5.18 30.39 -7.76
C LYS A 255 3.95 30.87 -8.51
N VAL A 256 3.52 32.10 -8.27
CA VAL A 256 2.38 32.76 -8.93
C VAL A 256 2.60 32.86 -10.44
N VAL A 257 3.73 33.39 -10.88
CA VAL A 257 4.06 33.54 -12.31
C VAL A 257 4.13 32.17 -12.99
N GLY A 258 4.80 31.19 -12.38
CA GLY A 258 4.92 29.85 -12.94
C GLY A 258 3.57 29.13 -13.11
N LEU A 259 2.61 29.36 -12.23
CA LEU A 259 1.26 28.82 -12.40
C LEU A 259 0.49 29.50 -13.54
N ILE A 260 0.55 30.82 -13.63
CA ILE A 260 -0.08 31.57 -14.73
C ILE A 260 0.47 31.10 -16.08
N GLU A 261 1.80 31.06 -16.23
CA GLU A 261 2.44 30.57 -17.45
C GLU A 261 2.03 29.15 -17.83
N ARG A 262 1.99 28.24 -16.85
CA ARG A 262 1.56 26.86 -17.08
C ARG A 262 0.11 26.79 -17.60
N GLU A 263 -0.81 27.53 -16.98
CA GLU A 263 -2.21 27.55 -17.43
C GLU A 263 -2.37 28.19 -18.82
N MET A 264 -1.59 29.22 -19.13
CA MET A 264 -1.58 29.81 -20.47
C MET A 264 -1.10 28.83 -21.55
N VAL A 265 -0.08 28.01 -21.25
CA VAL A 265 0.40 26.98 -22.18
C VAL A 265 -0.67 25.90 -22.39
N LEU A 266 -1.26 25.40 -21.30
CA LEU A 266 -2.32 24.37 -21.38
C LEU A 266 -3.54 24.85 -22.15
N SER A 267 -3.97 26.11 -21.93
CA SER A 267 -5.11 26.68 -22.69
C SER A 267 -4.83 26.80 -24.18
N ARG A 268 -3.60 27.17 -24.57
CA ARG A 268 -3.20 27.21 -25.98
C ARG A 268 -3.19 25.83 -26.65
N GLN A 269 -2.75 24.79 -25.91
CA GLN A 269 -2.74 23.41 -26.42
C GLN A 269 -4.16 22.86 -26.64
N GLN A 270 -5.14 23.29 -25.82
CA GLN A 270 -6.54 22.90 -25.98
C GLN A 270 -7.24 23.62 -27.14
N LEU A 271 -6.71 24.76 -27.60
CA LEU A 271 -7.24 25.55 -28.70
C LEU A 271 -6.54 25.27 -30.05
N ALA A 272 -5.49 24.45 -30.05
CA ALA A 272 -4.83 24.02 -31.27
C ALA A 272 -5.73 22.98 -32.00
N PRO A 273 -5.97 23.16 -33.32
CA PRO A 273 -6.90 22.31 -34.10
C PRO A 273 -6.41 20.88 -34.25
#